data_3d1e55bf25eeb033ac7efd62b5d6e014
#
_entry.id   3d1e55bf25eeb033ac7efd62b5d6e014
#
_cell.length_a   1.000
_cell.length_b   1.000
_cell.length_c   1.000
_cell.angle_alpha   90.00
_cell.angle_beta   90.00
_cell.angle_gamma   90.00
#
_symmetry.space_group_name_H-M   'P 1'
#
loop_
_entity.id
_entity.type
_entity.pdbx_description
1 polymer ?
#
loop_
_entity_poly.entity_id
_entity_poly.type
_entity_poly.pdbx_seq_one_letter_code
_entity_poly.pdbx_strand_id
1 'polypeptide(L)'
;MTRVDESFFRDYLRAWGDGDIDALMRFFTDDVVFLDTTTGHGASGVARMRRFAEASFAAYPDSRFELIAHVCDGHSFAMEWVMHPAGIAGVSFGRVNAGRIAEQRDYWNGRSLP
;
A
#
# COMPACT_ATOMS: atom_id res chain seq x y z
N MET A 1 -7.22 -11.37 16.81
CA MET A 1 -5.98 -10.69 16.42
C MET A 1 -5.75 -10.89 14.94
N THR A 2 -5.54 -9.82 14.19
CA THR A 2 -5.30 -9.90 12.76
C THR A 2 -3.92 -10.47 12.49
N ARG A 3 -3.87 -11.49 11.65
CA ARG A 3 -2.64 -12.14 11.25
C ARG A 3 -2.11 -11.50 9.99
N VAL A 4 -0.83 -11.11 10.01
CA VAL A 4 -0.18 -10.51 8.85
C VAL A 4 0.48 -11.63 8.04
N ASP A 5 -0.26 -12.16 7.10
CA ASP A 5 0.14 -13.26 6.22
C ASP A 5 -0.21 -12.95 4.76
N GLU A 6 -0.13 -13.94 3.88
CA GLU A 6 -0.44 -13.74 2.47
C GLU A 6 -1.85 -13.18 2.27
N SER A 7 -2.83 -13.67 3.02
CA SER A 7 -4.21 -13.21 2.94
C SER A 7 -4.31 -11.72 3.28
N PHE A 8 -3.59 -11.27 4.30
CA PHE A 8 -3.54 -9.86 4.67
C PHE A 8 -3.06 -9.00 3.49
N PHE A 9 -1.95 -9.40 2.84
CA PHE A 9 -1.40 -8.62 1.74
C PHE A 9 -2.29 -8.64 0.50
N ARG A 10 -2.92 -9.78 0.21
CA ARG A 10 -3.88 -9.88 -0.91
C ARG A 10 -5.09 -8.97 -0.69
N ASP A 11 -5.65 -8.99 0.52
CA ASP A 11 -6.80 -8.16 0.85
C ASP A 11 -6.44 -6.67 0.84
N TYR A 12 -5.25 -6.34 1.32
CA TYR A 12 -4.73 -4.98 1.29
C TYR A 12 -4.62 -4.46 -0.15
N LEU A 13 -3.97 -5.23 -1.03
CA LEU A 13 -3.83 -4.84 -2.43
C LEU A 13 -5.18 -4.79 -3.15
N ARG A 14 -6.12 -5.65 -2.77
CA ARG A 14 -7.49 -5.61 -3.31
C ARG A 14 -8.19 -4.31 -2.93
N ALA A 15 -8.06 -3.87 -1.69
CA ALA A 15 -8.65 -2.61 -1.23
C ALA A 15 -8.12 -1.42 -2.04
N TRP A 16 -6.82 -1.41 -2.34
CA TRP A 16 -6.23 -0.41 -3.23
C TRP A 16 -6.84 -0.48 -4.63
N GLY A 17 -6.94 -1.67 -5.21
CA GLY A 17 -7.46 -1.86 -6.56
C GLY A 17 -8.94 -1.54 -6.68
N ASP A 18 -9.73 -1.88 -5.66
CA ASP A 18 -11.17 -1.62 -5.64
C ASP A 18 -11.50 -0.14 -5.39
N GLY A 19 -10.54 0.65 -4.94
CA GLY A 19 -10.80 2.02 -4.54
C GLY A 19 -11.70 2.12 -3.32
N ASP A 20 -11.70 1.09 -2.47
CA ASP A 20 -12.52 1.04 -1.27
C ASP A 20 -11.79 1.72 -0.12
N ILE A 21 -12.03 3.01 0.02
CA ILE A 21 -11.29 3.84 0.98
C ILE A 21 -11.50 3.38 2.43
N ASP A 22 -12.70 3.00 2.81
CA ASP A 22 -12.97 2.59 4.17
C ASP A 22 -12.32 1.25 4.49
N ALA A 23 -12.36 0.30 3.57
CA ALA A 23 -11.66 -0.98 3.72
C ALA A 23 -10.15 -0.75 3.80
N LEU A 24 -9.60 0.10 2.94
CA LEU A 24 -8.17 0.39 2.91
C LEU A 24 -7.69 1.01 4.22
N MET A 25 -8.43 1.97 4.77
CA MET A 25 -8.02 2.65 6.01
C MET A 25 -7.95 1.71 7.22
N ARG A 26 -8.69 0.62 7.22
CA ARG A 26 -8.64 -0.38 8.30
C ARG A 26 -7.29 -1.10 8.40
N PHE A 27 -6.49 -1.07 7.34
CA PHE A 27 -5.17 -1.70 7.33
C PHE A 27 -4.10 -0.86 8.02
N PHE A 28 -4.39 0.40 8.36
CA PHE A 28 -3.42 1.35 8.91
C PHE A 28 -3.66 1.65 10.37
N THR A 29 -2.58 1.91 11.11
CA THR A 29 -2.70 2.50 12.45
C THR A 29 -3.09 3.96 12.32
N ASP A 30 -3.62 4.54 13.41
CA ASP A 30 -4.03 5.95 13.40
C ASP A 30 -2.87 6.91 13.13
N ASP A 31 -1.66 6.52 13.55
CA ASP A 31 -0.44 7.32 13.41
C ASP A 31 0.44 6.86 12.25
N VAL A 32 -0.12 6.19 11.26
CA VAL A 32 0.62 5.66 10.12
C VAL A 32 1.49 6.73 9.45
N VAL A 33 2.69 6.30 9.01
CA VAL A 33 3.57 7.13 8.19
C VAL A 33 3.78 6.41 6.85
N PHE A 34 3.41 7.07 5.78
CA PHE A 34 3.47 6.51 4.43
C PHE A 34 4.30 7.43 3.54
N LEU A 35 5.19 6.85 2.74
CA LEU A 35 6.01 7.60 1.79
C LEU A 35 6.08 6.84 0.46
N ASP A 36 5.65 7.49 -0.61
CA ASP A 36 5.94 7.05 -1.97
C ASP A 36 7.30 7.66 -2.36
N THR A 37 8.35 6.84 -2.32
CA THR A 37 9.71 7.32 -2.55
C THR A 37 9.93 7.72 -4.01
N THR A 38 9.19 7.12 -4.94
CA THR A 38 9.33 7.42 -6.37
C THR A 38 8.89 8.84 -6.69
N THR A 39 7.78 9.29 -6.09
CA THR A 39 7.26 10.65 -6.32
C THR A 39 7.67 11.64 -5.22
N GLY A 40 8.07 11.12 -4.05
CA GLY A 40 8.35 11.95 -2.87
C GLY A 40 7.09 12.37 -2.10
N HIS A 41 5.92 11.89 -2.49
CA HIS A 41 4.67 12.23 -1.80
C HIS A 41 4.40 11.25 -0.67
N GLY A 42 3.79 11.71 0.40
CA GLY A 42 3.48 10.86 1.53
C GLY A 42 2.40 11.43 2.42
N ALA A 43 2.18 10.75 3.54
CA ALA A 43 1.17 11.14 4.51
C ALA A 43 1.58 10.68 5.91
N SER A 44 1.31 11.51 6.91
CA SER A 44 1.47 11.17 8.32
C SER A 44 0.11 11.27 8.98
N GLY A 45 -0.32 10.17 9.60
CA GLY A 45 -1.63 10.04 10.23
C GLY A 45 -2.70 9.56 9.25
N VAL A 46 -3.70 8.86 9.80
CA VAL A 46 -4.71 8.18 8.98
C VAL A 46 -5.58 9.15 8.18
N ALA A 47 -5.85 10.35 8.71
CA ALA A 47 -6.65 11.34 7.99
C ALA A 47 -5.96 11.82 6.71
N ARG A 48 -4.65 12.07 6.77
CA ARG A 48 -3.85 12.44 5.59
C ARG A 48 -3.66 11.25 4.66
N MET A 49 -3.51 10.04 5.23
CA MET A 49 -3.42 8.81 4.44
C MET A 49 -4.69 8.60 3.62
N ARG A 50 -5.85 8.87 4.19
CA ARG A 50 -7.12 8.80 3.47
C ARG A 50 -7.11 9.73 2.25
N ARG A 51 -6.70 10.98 2.43
CA ARG A 51 -6.62 11.95 1.33
C ARG A 51 -5.62 11.52 0.26
N PHE A 52 -4.47 11.00 0.67
CA PHE A 52 -3.46 10.47 -0.24
C PHE A 52 -4.03 9.33 -1.09
N ALA A 53 -4.71 8.38 -0.46
CA ALA A 53 -5.30 7.23 -1.16
C ALA A 53 -6.41 7.67 -2.12
N GLU A 54 -7.27 8.58 -1.70
CA GLU A 54 -8.33 9.10 -2.55
C GLU A 54 -7.77 9.80 -3.79
N ALA A 55 -6.70 10.57 -3.64
CA ALA A 55 -6.02 11.20 -4.76
C ALA A 55 -5.40 10.16 -5.71
N SER A 56 -4.84 9.07 -5.15
CA SER A 56 -4.28 7.97 -5.94
C SER A 56 -5.37 7.25 -6.75
N PHE A 57 -6.54 7.02 -6.15
CA PHE A 57 -7.67 6.39 -6.85
C PHE A 57 -8.13 7.26 -8.03
N ALA A 58 -8.18 8.57 -7.83
CA ALA A 58 -8.57 9.50 -8.89
C ALA A 58 -7.54 9.55 -10.02
N ALA A 59 -6.25 9.48 -9.69
CA ALA A 59 -5.16 9.55 -10.67
C ALA A 59 -5.03 8.27 -11.49
N TYR A 60 -5.30 7.11 -10.88
CA TYR A 60 -5.12 5.80 -11.51
C TYR A 60 -6.38 4.94 -11.33
N PRO A 61 -7.51 5.35 -11.97
CA PRO A 61 -8.73 4.55 -11.91
C PRO A 61 -8.50 3.20 -12.61
N ASP A 62 -9.25 2.19 -12.17
CA ASP A 62 -9.20 0.84 -12.74
C ASP A 62 -7.87 0.10 -12.52
N SER A 63 -7.00 0.60 -11.65
CA SER A 63 -5.78 -0.10 -11.29
C SER A 63 -6.08 -1.35 -10.49
N ARG A 64 -5.30 -2.40 -10.75
CA ARG A 64 -5.34 -3.64 -9.96
C ARG A 64 -3.91 -4.02 -9.62
N PHE A 65 -3.73 -4.57 -8.42
CA PHE A 65 -2.42 -4.95 -7.93
C PHE A 65 -2.33 -6.46 -7.80
N GLU A 66 -1.31 -7.03 -8.41
CA GLU A 66 -1.02 -8.45 -8.32
C GLU A 66 0.12 -8.66 -7.32
N LEU A 67 -0.10 -9.49 -6.30
CA LEU A 67 0.94 -9.84 -5.33
C LEU A 67 1.89 -10.86 -5.96
N ILE A 68 3.17 -10.53 -6.02
CA ILE A 68 4.21 -11.41 -6.60
C ILE A 68 4.91 -12.20 -5.50
N ALA A 69 5.33 -11.51 -4.43
CA ALA A 69 6.07 -12.12 -3.32
C ALA A 69 5.89 -11.28 -2.06
N HIS A 70 6.07 -11.90 -0.92
CA HIS A 70 6.02 -11.19 0.36
C HIS A 70 6.86 -11.88 1.41
N VAL A 71 7.31 -11.12 2.39
CA VAL A 71 7.93 -11.61 3.61
C VAL A 71 7.43 -10.78 4.79
N CYS A 72 7.26 -11.42 5.94
CA CYS A 72 6.88 -10.73 7.17
C CYS A 72 7.36 -11.53 8.38
N ASP A 73 8.01 -10.87 9.32
CA ASP A 73 8.51 -11.50 10.56
C ASP A 73 7.64 -11.16 11.78
N GLY A 74 6.45 -10.57 11.55
CA GLY A 74 5.57 -10.12 12.62
C GLY A 74 5.78 -8.65 13.01
N HIS A 75 6.86 -8.03 12.57
CA HIS A 75 7.20 -6.62 12.85
C HIS A 75 7.42 -5.84 11.58
N SER A 76 8.21 -6.40 10.66
CA SER A 76 8.54 -5.77 9.38
C SER A 76 8.00 -6.62 8.23
N PHE A 77 7.71 -5.96 7.14
CA PHE A 77 7.24 -6.67 5.94
C PHE A 77 7.86 -6.06 4.68
N ALA A 78 7.87 -6.88 3.64
CA ALA A 78 8.08 -6.41 2.28
C ALA A 78 7.13 -7.18 1.38
N MET A 79 6.58 -6.52 0.37
CA MET A 79 5.79 -7.17 -0.66
C MET A 79 6.14 -6.60 -2.02
N GLU A 80 6.26 -7.48 -2.98
CA GLU A 80 6.46 -7.14 -4.38
C GLU A 80 5.12 -7.26 -5.09
N TRP A 81 4.79 -6.27 -5.90
CA TRP A 81 3.52 -6.23 -6.62
C TRP A 81 3.70 -5.66 -8.03
N VAL A 82 2.73 -5.95 -8.88
CA VAL A 82 2.62 -5.33 -10.20
C VAL A 82 1.27 -4.64 -10.30
N MET A 83 1.28 -3.38 -10.71
CA MET A 83 0.07 -2.60 -10.92
C MET A 83 -0.36 -2.74 -12.38
N HIS A 84 -1.56 -3.27 -12.62
CA HIS A 84 -2.16 -3.43 -13.92
C HIS A 84 -3.24 -2.37 -14.15
N PRO A 85 -3.54 -2.01 -15.40
CA PRO A 85 -3.02 -2.56 -16.66
C PRO A 85 -1.68 -2.01 -17.09
N ALA A 86 -1.13 -1.01 -16.41
CA ALA A 86 0.11 -0.34 -16.83
C ALA A 86 1.35 -1.25 -16.76
N GLY A 87 1.31 -2.32 -15.96
CA GLY A 87 2.44 -3.24 -15.80
C GLY A 87 3.57 -2.66 -14.97
N ILE A 88 3.27 -1.80 -14.02
CA ILE A 88 4.28 -1.13 -13.18
C ILE A 88 4.62 -2.04 -12.00
N ALA A 89 5.89 -2.45 -11.91
CA ALA A 89 6.39 -3.23 -10.80
C ALA A 89 6.83 -2.33 -9.65
N GLY A 90 6.56 -2.78 -8.43
CA GLY A 90 6.97 -2.05 -7.23
C GLY A 90 7.16 -2.95 -6.04
N VAL A 91 7.71 -2.38 -4.98
CA VAL A 91 7.91 -3.01 -3.69
C VAL A 91 7.46 -2.05 -2.61
N SER A 92 6.71 -2.58 -1.65
CA SER A 92 6.38 -1.87 -0.41
C SER A 92 7.17 -2.49 0.72
N PHE A 93 7.75 -1.65 1.57
CA PHE A 93 8.51 -2.07 2.75
C PHE A 93 8.00 -1.28 3.95
N GLY A 94 7.83 -1.94 5.09
CA GLY A 94 7.38 -1.22 6.25
C GLY A 94 7.33 -2.04 7.53
N ARG A 95 6.55 -1.54 8.48
CA ARG A 95 6.36 -2.17 9.79
C ARG A 95 4.89 -2.25 10.14
N VAL A 96 4.56 -3.31 10.85
CA VAL A 96 3.22 -3.56 11.37
C VAL A 96 3.21 -3.44 12.88
N ASN A 97 2.08 -3.01 13.43
CA ASN A 97 1.84 -2.93 14.85
C ASN A 97 0.40 -3.38 15.11
N ALA A 98 0.23 -4.38 15.98
CA ALA A 98 -1.08 -4.92 16.33
C ALA A 98 -1.91 -5.32 15.10
N GLY A 99 -1.27 -5.90 14.08
CA GLY A 99 -1.94 -6.37 12.87
C GLY A 99 -2.30 -5.28 11.87
N ARG A 100 -1.76 -4.08 12.03
CA ARG A 100 -1.98 -2.96 11.11
C ARG A 100 -0.66 -2.36 10.67
N ILE A 101 -0.66 -1.72 9.50
CA ILE A 101 0.52 -1.07 8.95
C ILE A 101 0.73 0.26 9.68
N ALA A 102 1.88 0.38 10.37
CA ALA A 102 2.27 1.59 11.07
C ALA A 102 3.20 2.48 10.23
N GLU A 103 3.95 1.88 9.32
CA GLU A 103 4.89 2.57 8.46
C GLU A 103 4.99 1.82 7.14
N GLN A 104 5.01 2.56 6.02
CA GLN A 104 5.20 1.96 4.71
C GLN A 104 5.92 2.93 3.78
N ARG A 105 6.89 2.40 3.03
CA ARG A 105 7.53 3.10 1.94
C ARG A 105 7.34 2.30 0.67
N ASP A 106 6.95 2.97 -0.40
CA ASP A 106 6.77 2.35 -1.70
C ASP A 106 7.92 2.77 -2.62
N TYR A 107 8.42 1.80 -3.37
CA TYR A 107 9.46 1.96 -4.39
C TYR A 107 8.92 1.32 -5.67
N TRP A 108 8.80 2.09 -6.74
CA TRP A 108 8.28 1.55 -7.99
C TRP A 108 8.99 2.16 -9.18
N ASN A 109 8.80 1.54 -10.35
CA ASN A 109 9.53 1.92 -11.55
C ASN A 109 8.94 3.22 -12.14
N GLY A 110 9.59 4.34 -11.86
CA GLY A 110 9.17 5.66 -12.31
C GLY A 110 9.41 5.94 -13.78
N ARG A 111 10.02 5.03 -14.54
CA ARG A 111 10.25 5.19 -15.98
C ARG A 111 8.96 5.29 -16.78
N SER A 112 7.85 4.80 -16.19
CA SER A 112 6.52 4.87 -16.80
C SER A 112 5.89 6.25 -16.67
N LEU A 113 6.46 7.13 -15.86
CA LEU A 113 5.93 8.49 -15.68
C LEU A 113 6.19 9.33 -16.91
N PRO A 114 5.20 10.14 -17.34
CA PRO A 114 5.37 11.04 -18.47
C PRO A 114 6.41 12.12 -18.17
#